data_a990565bacef88237b4f40acdac5de62
#
_entry.id   a990565bacef88237b4f40acdac5de62
#
_cell.length_a   1.000
_cell.length_b   1.000
_cell.length_c   1.000
_cell.angle_alpha   90.00
_cell.angle_beta   90.00
_cell.angle_gamma   90.00
#
_symmetry.space_group_name_H-M   'P 1'
#
loop_
_entity.id
_entity.type
_entity.pdbx_description
1 polymer ?
#
loop_
_entity_poly.entity_id
_entity_poly.type
_entity_poly.pdbx_seq_one_letter_code
_entity_poly.pdbx_strand_id
1 'polypeptide(L)'
;MTRDSRSECQRAEWWVVECLMTRAIQEENRMKLTMLGTGNALVTECYNTCFVLSDEYGHFLVDGGGGNTVLSQLKKAGVDLMDVHEIFVTHKHVDHIMGIVWVIRIICQNMKKDTYQGEANIYAHDEVIGLLKDMGI
;
A
#
# COMPACT_ATOMS: atom_id res chain seq x y z
N MET A 1 6.07 -61.28 -5.58
CA MET A 1 5.37 -59.96 -5.47
C MET A 1 6.36 -58.86 -5.80
N THR A 2 6.47 -58.50 -7.06
CA THR A 2 7.35 -57.42 -7.52
C THR A 2 6.55 -56.11 -7.43
N ARG A 3 6.90 -55.26 -6.54
CA ARG A 3 6.36 -53.88 -6.42
C ARG A 3 6.80 -53.11 -7.66
N ASP A 4 5.82 -52.63 -8.41
CA ASP A 4 6.04 -51.85 -9.62
C ASP A 4 6.65 -50.47 -9.23
N SER A 5 7.94 -50.33 -9.45
CA SER A 5 8.73 -49.11 -9.15
C SER A 5 8.38 -47.94 -10.07
N ARG A 6 7.56 -48.13 -11.11
CA ARG A 6 7.16 -47.07 -12.05
C ARG A 6 6.04 -46.16 -11.51
N SER A 7 5.20 -46.68 -10.60
CA SER A 7 4.10 -45.88 -10.03
C SER A 7 4.55 -44.87 -8.98
N GLU A 8 5.68 -45.09 -8.34
CA GLU A 8 6.23 -44.17 -7.32
C GLU A 8 6.98 -42.97 -7.95
N CYS A 9 7.62 -43.16 -9.08
CA CYS A 9 8.35 -42.08 -9.77
C CYS A 9 7.40 -41.07 -10.42
N GLN A 10 6.29 -41.53 -11.01
CA GLN A 10 5.28 -40.64 -11.60
C GLN A 10 4.54 -39.77 -10.55
N ARG A 11 4.30 -40.29 -9.34
CA ARG A 11 3.68 -39.51 -8.26
C ARG A 11 4.58 -38.40 -7.73
N ALA A 12 5.88 -38.64 -7.66
CA ALA A 12 6.84 -37.64 -7.18
C ALA A 12 6.95 -36.45 -8.12
N GLU A 13 6.90 -36.68 -9.44
CA GLU A 13 6.98 -35.61 -10.44
C GLU A 13 5.75 -34.69 -10.43
N TRP A 14 4.56 -35.25 -10.26
CA TRP A 14 3.33 -34.45 -10.15
C TRP A 14 3.29 -33.58 -8.89
N TRP A 15 3.77 -34.06 -7.75
CA TRP A 15 3.87 -33.29 -6.53
C TRP A 15 4.84 -32.12 -6.64
N VAL A 16 5.95 -32.30 -7.31
CA VAL A 16 6.94 -31.24 -7.55
C VAL A 16 6.37 -30.16 -8.47
N VAL A 17 5.70 -30.54 -9.54
CA VAL A 17 5.06 -29.60 -10.48
C VAL A 17 3.93 -28.83 -9.80
N GLU A 18 3.07 -29.48 -9.03
CA GLU A 18 1.97 -28.87 -8.30
C GLU A 18 2.49 -27.92 -7.20
N CYS A 19 3.53 -28.31 -6.48
CA CYS A 19 4.19 -27.47 -5.49
C CYS A 19 4.87 -26.25 -6.12
N LEU A 20 5.53 -26.41 -7.27
CA LEU A 20 6.15 -25.30 -8.00
C LEU A 20 5.11 -24.36 -8.62
N MET A 21 4.01 -24.89 -9.19
CA MET A 21 2.92 -24.06 -9.70
C MET A 21 2.19 -23.33 -8.59
N THR A 22 1.89 -23.96 -7.47
CA THR A 22 1.27 -23.32 -6.30
C THR A 22 2.18 -22.23 -5.74
N ARG A 23 3.50 -22.46 -5.73
CA ARG A 23 4.49 -21.50 -5.27
C ARG A 23 4.63 -20.31 -6.25
N ALA A 24 4.64 -20.56 -7.55
CA ALA A 24 4.65 -19.52 -8.59
C ALA A 24 3.36 -18.68 -8.53
N ILE A 25 2.18 -19.27 -8.39
CA ILE A 25 0.91 -18.56 -8.24
C ILE A 25 0.88 -17.76 -6.91
N GLN A 26 1.52 -18.23 -5.84
CA GLN A 26 1.66 -17.49 -4.59
C GLN A 26 2.68 -16.35 -4.68
N GLU A 27 3.67 -16.43 -5.56
CA GLU A 27 4.64 -15.36 -5.80
C GLU A 27 4.07 -14.26 -6.71
N GLU A 28 3.21 -14.59 -7.67
CA GLU A 28 2.57 -13.64 -8.60
C GLU A 28 1.49 -12.75 -7.98
N ASN A 29 1.00 -13.05 -6.76
CA ASN A 29 -0.04 -12.27 -6.08
C ASN A 29 0.36 -11.92 -4.63
N ARG A 30 1.60 -11.53 -4.40
CA ARG A 30 2.06 -11.13 -3.07
C ARG A 30 1.67 -9.71 -2.74
N MET A 31 0.48 -9.54 -2.17
CA MET A 31 0.12 -8.28 -1.50
C MET A 31 0.83 -8.19 -0.15
N LYS A 32 1.55 -7.09 0.06
CA LYS A 32 2.25 -6.77 1.31
C LYS A 32 1.52 -5.64 2.03
N LEU A 33 1.12 -5.88 3.27
CA LEU A 33 0.64 -4.83 4.18
C LEU A 33 1.83 -4.26 4.98
N THR A 34 2.03 -2.94 4.91
CA THR A 34 3.06 -2.23 5.67
C THR A 34 2.39 -1.16 6.55
N MET A 35 2.42 -1.36 7.87
CA MET A 35 1.92 -0.37 8.82
C MET A 35 2.88 0.80 8.91
N LEU A 36 2.42 2.03 8.68
CA LEU A 36 3.17 3.27 8.84
C LEU A 36 2.99 3.86 10.23
N GLY A 37 1.87 3.58 10.87
CA GLY A 37 1.53 3.96 12.22
C GLY A 37 0.42 3.08 12.78
N THR A 38 0.35 2.95 14.10
CA THR A 38 -0.61 2.10 14.81
C THR A 38 -1.31 2.83 15.96
N GLY A 39 -1.05 4.12 16.11
CA GLY A 39 -1.56 4.92 17.21
C GLY A 39 -2.98 5.44 16.98
N ASN A 40 -3.73 5.63 18.05
CA ASN A 40 -5.02 6.33 18.03
C ASN A 40 -4.81 7.86 17.95
N ALA A 41 -5.92 8.63 17.94
CA ALA A 41 -5.89 10.09 17.80
C ALA A 41 -5.07 10.84 18.89
N LEU A 42 -4.96 10.28 20.10
CA LEU A 42 -4.30 10.94 21.24
C LEU A 42 -2.89 10.41 21.52
N VAL A 43 -2.39 9.48 20.73
CA VAL A 43 -1.06 8.89 20.95
C VAL A 43 0.05 9.90 20.65
N THR A 44 1.09 9.88 21.46
CA THR A 44 2.29 10.73 21.33
C THR A 44 3.57 9.94 21.06
N GLU A 45 3.57 8.64 21.39
CA GLU A 45 4.74 7.77 21.35
C GLU A 45 4.94 7.07 19.98
N CYS A 46 3.89 7.01 19.17
CA CYS A 46 3.93 6.44 17.82
C CYS A 46 3.08 7.25 16.84
N TYR A 47 3.17 6.93 15.56
CA TYR A 47 2.38 7.61 14.56
C TYR A 47 0.94 7.07 14.50
N ASN A 48 -0.02 7.92 14.11
CA ASN A 48 -1.43 7.56 13.97
C ASN A 48 -1.62 6.44 12.94
N THR A 49 -2.69 5.67 13.08
CA THR A 49 -2.97 4.51 12.24
C THR A 49 -3.09 4.89 10.77
N CYS A 50 -2.18 4.38 9.99
CA CYS A 50 -2.18 4.43 8.53
C CYS A 50 -1.28 3.32 7.99
N PHE A 51 -1.51 2.88 6.75
CA PHE A 51 -0.76 1.77 6.17
C PHE A 51 -0.71 1.85 4.64
N VAL A 52 0.18 1.05 4.05
CA VAL A 52 0.30 0.86 2.61
C VAL A 52 0.06 -0.61 2.28
N LEU A 53 -0.77 -0.86 1.29
CA LEU A 53 -0.84 -2.13 0.57
C LEU A 53 0.06 -2.01 -0.67
N SER A 54 0.93 -2.98 -0.86
CA SER A 54 1.86 -3.00 -1.99
C SER A 54 1.78 -4.33 -2.72
N ASP A 55 1.82 -4.28 -4.03
CA ASP A 55 1.96 -5.42 -4.91
C ASP A 55 2.98 -5.12 -6.03
N GLU A 56 3.01 -5.92 -7.07
CA GLU A 56 3.88 -5.71 -8.23
C GLU A 56 3.49 -4.50 -9.10
N TYR A 57 2.27 -3.97 -8.93
CA TYR A 57 1.75 -2.84 -9.73
C TYR A 57 1.94 -1.48 -9.04
N GLY A 58 2.19 -1.46 -7.73
CA GLY A 58 2.40 -0.22 -7.00
C GLY A 58 1.97 -0.23 -5.54
N HIS A 59 1.63 0.95 -5.07
CA HIS A 59 1.31 1.22 -3.67
C HIS A 59 -0.05 1.87 -3.52
N PHE A 60 -0.86 1.31 -2.62
CA PHE A 60 -2.15 1.83 -2.21
C PHE A 60 -2.05 2.33 -0.76
N LEU A 61 -2.09 3.65 -0.58
CA LEU A 61 -2.02 4.28 0.74
C LEU A 61 -3.40 4.38 1.37
N VAL A 62 -3.55 3.92 2.60
CA VAL A 62 -4.78 4.03 3.39
C VAL A 62 -4.54 4.93 4.59
N ASP A 63 -5.20 6.08 4.61
CA ASP A 63 -5.03 7.18 5.54
C ASP A 63 -3.60 7.76 5.59
N GLY A 64 -3.45 8.90 6.20
CA GLY A 64 -2.16 9.60 6.24
C GLY A 64 -1.68 9.92 7.64
N GLY A 65 -2.45 9.62 8.68
CA GLY A 65 -2.14 10.07 10.03
C GLY A 65 -2.32 11.58 10.23
N GLY A 66 -1.80 12.10 11.32
CA GLY A 66 -2.06 13.45 11.82
C GLY A 66 -1.18 14.56 11.24
N GLY A 67 -0.29 14.28 10.29
CA GLY A 67 0.58 15.34 9.76
C GLY A 67 1.68 14.86 8.80
N ASN A 68 2.69 15.71 8.60
CA ASN A 68 3.77 15.47 7.63
C ASN A 68 4.71 14.32 8.00
N THR A 69 4.61 13.78 9.20
CA THR A 69 5.38 12.61 9.63
C THR A 69 5.11 11.40 8.74
N VAL A 70 3.95 11.32 8.06
CA VAL A 70 3.67 10.28 7.07
C VAL A 70 4.78 10.16 6.02
N LEU A 71 5.35 11.27 5.58
CA LEU A 71 6.43 11.30 4.58
C LEU A 71 7.68 10.56 5.08
N SER A 72 8.02 10.76 6.37
CA SER A 72 9.15 10.05 6.98
C SER A 72 8.83 8.57 7.23
N GLN A 73 7.58 8.23 7.53
CA GLN A 73 7.15 6.84 7.70
C GLN A 73 7.18 6.07 6.38
N LEU A 74 6.71 6.66 5.29
CA LEU A 74 6.84 6.09 3.94
C LEU A 74 8.31 5.80 3.61
N LYS A 75 9.18 6.79 3.80
CA LYS A 75 10.63 6.63 3.57
C LYS A 75 11.25 5.51 4.41
N LYS A 76 10.92 5.42 5.71
CA LYS A 76 11.39 4.35 6.60
C LYS A 76 10.88 2.97 6.17
N ALA A 77 9.68 2.92 5.62
CA ALA A 77 9.07 1.70 5.09
C ALA A 77 9.65 1.27 3.72
N GLY A 78 10.50 2.10 3.11
CA GLY A 78 11.06 1.86 1.77
C GLY A 78 10.03 2.06 0.65
N VAL A 79 8.97 2.86 0.90
CA VAL A 79 7.95 3.21 -0.08
C VAL A 79 8.29 4.56 -0.67
N ASP A 80 8.52 4.59 -1.98
CA ASP A 80 8.66 5.87 -2.70
C ASP A 80 7.28 6.48 -2.92
N LEU A 81 7.13 7.72 -2.52
CA LEU A 81 5.87 8.45 -2.70
C LEU A 81 5.53 8.64 -4.19
N MET A 82 6.53 8.61 -5.06
CA MET A 82 6.32 8.72 -6.51
C MET A 82 5.65 7.49 -7.12
N ASP A 83 5.66 6.35 -6.41
CA ASP A 83 5.00 5.10 -6.80
C ASP A 83 3.64 4.91 -6.10
N VAL A 84 3.18 5.90 -5.32
CA VAL A 84 1.85 5.91 -4.70
C VAL A 84 0.86 6.57 -5.64
N HIS A 85 0.05 5.78 -6.32
CA HIS A 85 -0.96 6.24 -7.28
C HIS A 85 -2.38 6.14 -6.76
N GLU A 86 -2.60 5.34 -5.73
CA GLU A 86 -3.91 5.07 -5.18
C GLU A 86 -3.93 5.45 -3.69
N ILE A 87 -4.89 6.29 -3.29
CA ILE A 87 -5.02 6.81 -1.93
C ILE A 87 -6.45 6.63 -1.46
N PHE A 88 -6.64 5.97 -0.33
CA PHE A 88 -7.96 5.84 0.31
C PHE A 88 -7.98 6.59 1.64
N VAL A 89 -8.98 7.43 1.85
CA VAL A 89 -9.22 8.11 3.12
C VAL A 89 -10.47 7.57 3.76
N THR A 90 -10.32 6.92 4.90
CA THR A 90 -11.43 6.23 5.58
C THR A 90 -12.48 7.21 6.10
N HIS A 91 -12.06 8.33 6.68
CA HIS A 91 -12.95 9.36 7.22
C HIS A 91 -12.22 10.69 7.50
N LYS A 92 -12.94 11.72 7.89
CA LYS A 92 -12.48 13.12 7.96
C LYS A 92 -11.75 13.52 9.26
N HIS A 93 -11.47 12.61 10.19
CA HIS A 93 -10.76 12.98 11.40
C HIS A 93 -9.32 13.39 11.12
N VAL A 94 -8.81 14.34 11.90
CA VAL A 94 -7.50 14.98 11.67
C VAL A 94 -6.34 13.98 11.72
N ASP A 95 -6.44 12.95 12.54
CA ASP A 95 -5.46 11.87 12.69
C ASP A 95 -5.47 10.85 11.52
N HIS A 96 -6.32 11.06 10.52
CA HIS A 96 -6.39 10.29 9.28
C HIS A 96 -6.11 11.15 8.04
N ILE A 97 -6.66 12.38 7.99
CA ILE A 97 -6.65 13.21 6.79
C ILE A 97 -5.44 14.14 6.68
N MET A 98 -4.88 14.62 7.80
CA MET A 98 -3.84 15.66 7.73
C MET A 98 -2.56 15.20 7.04
N GLY A 99 -2.17 13.96 7.18
CA GLY A 99 -1.05 13.39 6.42
C GLY A 99 -1.35 13.29 4.93
N ILE A 100 -2.59 13.01 4.54
CA ILE A 100 -3.01 12.99 3.13
C ILE A 100 -2.86 14.35 2.47
N VAL A 101 -3.18 15.43 3.16
CA VAL A 101 -2.94 16.80 2.68
C VAL A 101 -1.46 17.00 2.29
N TRP A 102 -0.53 16.52 3.10
CA TRP A 102 0.89 16.58 2.79
C TRP A 102 1.29 15.68 1.62
N VAL A 103 0.77 14.46 1.57
CA VAL A 103 1.01 13.52 0.47
C VAL A 103 0.57 14.13 -0.86
N ILE A 104 -0.67 14.62 -0.96
CA ILE A 104 -1.22 15.22 -2.18
C ILE A 104 -0.39 16.45 -2.57
N ARG A 105 -0.06 17.32 -1.60
CA ARG A 105 0.77 18.51 -1.85
C ARG A 105 2.10 18.15 -2.52
N ILE A 106 2.79 17.11 -2.01
CA ILE A 106 4.06 16.67 -2.58
C ILE A 106 3.87 16.07 -3.97
N ILE A 107 2.85 15.24 -4.16
CA ILE A 107 2.51 14.66 -5.47
C ILE A 107 2.25 15.79 -6.48
N CYS A 108 1.39 16.76 -6.15
CA CYS A 108 1.09 17.89 -7.04
C CYS A 108 2.33 18.73 -7.39
N GLN A 109 3.25 18.92 -6.42
CA GLN A 109 4.51 19.62 -6.68
C GLN A 109 5.42 18.84 -7.64
N ASN A 110 5.45 17.51 -7.52
CA ASN A 110 6.27 16.65 -8.38
C ASN A 110 5.62 16.46 -9.78
N MET A 111 4.31 16.46 -9.89
CA MET A 111 3.60 16.54 -11.19
C MET A 111 4.00 17.81 -11.97
N LYS A 112 4.05 18.97 -11.28
CA LYS A 112 4.48 20.25 -11.91
C LYS A 112 5.94 20.25 -12.35
N LYS A 113 6.77 19.36 -11.81
CA LYS A 113 8.20 19.23 -12.15
C LYS A 113 8.47 18.05 -13.10
N ASP A 114 7.43 17.38 -13.60
CA ASP A 114 7.53 16.17 -14.40
C ASP A 114 8.31 15.00 -13.74
N THR A 115 8.37 14.99 -12.41
CA THR A 115 9.04 13.94 -11.64
C THR A 115 8.08 12.90 -11.08
N TYR A 116 6.78 13.17 -11.07
CA TYR A 116 5.71 12.20 -10.79
C TYR A 116 5.05 11.82 -12.10
N GLN A 117 5.03 10.51 -12.43
CA GLN A 117 4.48 10.01 -13.67
C GLN A 117 3.09 9.38 -13.42
N GLY A 118 2.16 9.62 -14.34
CA GLY A 118 0.81 9.09 -14.26
C GLY A 118 -0.16 9.93 -13.43
N GLU A 119 -1.25 9.31 -13.01
CA GLU A 119 -2.33 9.93 -12.25
C GLU A 119 -2.31 9.48 -10.80
N ALA A 120 -2.79 10.33 -9.90
CA ALA A 120 -3.04 9.99 -8.50
C ALA A 120 -4.56 9.98 -8.25
N ASN A 121 -5.08 8.86 -7.80
CA ASN A 121 -6.50 8.66 -7.53
C ASN A 121 -6.77 8.72 -6.03
N ILE A 122 -7.81 9.46 -5.64
CA ILE A 122 -8.21 9.59 -4.24
C ILE A 122 -9.63 9.05 -4.09
N TYR A 123 -9.77 8.06 -3.21
CA TYR A 123 -11.04 7.43 -2.87
C TYR A 123 -11.44 7.84 -1.46
N ALA A 124 -12.56 8.49 -1.32
CA ALA A 124 -13.08 8.94 -0.04
C ALA A 124 -14.58 9.24 -0.12
N HIS A 125 -15.23 9.40 1.02
CA HIS A 125 -16.59 9.91 1.10
C HIS A 125 -16.65 11.37 0.60
N ASP A 126 -17.77 11.78 0.02
CA ASP A 126 -17.97 13.12 -0.57
C ASP A 126 -17.61 14.27 0.39
N GLU A 127 -17.90 14.12 1.68
CA GLU A 127 -17.52 15.10 2.70
C GLU A 127 -15.99 15.29 2.82
N VAL A 128 -15.23 14.21 2.68
CA VAL A 128 -13.76 14.26 2.72
C VAL A 128 -13.23 14.92 1.46
N ILE A 129 -13.78 14.57 0.31
CA ILE A 129 -13.41 15.19 -0.98
C ILE A 129 -13.72 16.70 -0.94
N GLY A 130 -14.89 17.10 -0.41
CA GLY A 130 -15.24 18.52 -0.22
C GLY A 130 -14.21 19.25 0.63
N LEU A 131 -13.83 18.66 1.79
CA LEU A 131 -12.85 19.24 2.69
C LEU A 131 -11.46 19.38 2.06
N LEU A 132 -10.99 18.38 1.30
CA LEU A 132 -9.71 18.45 0.58
C LEU A 132 -9.72 19.58 -0.46
N LYS A 133 -10.79 19.73 -1.22
CA LYS A 133 -10.95 20.83 -2.18
C LYS A 133 -10.94 22.20 -1.50
N ASP A 134 -11.61 22.35 -0.34
CA ASP A 134 -11.62 23.59 0.44
C ASP A 134 -10.21 23.95 0.98
N MET A 135 -9.37 22.94 1.22
CA MET A 135 -7.95 23.13 1.58
C MET A 135 -7.06 23.51 0.38
N GLY A 136 -7.62 23.65 -0.83
CA GLY A 136 -6.89 24.04 -2.03
C GLY A 136 -6.08 22.91 -2.66
N ILE A 137 -6.57 21.69 -2.53
CA ILE A 137 -5.96 20.46 -3.06
C ILE A 137 -6.81 19.92 -4.20
#